data_1abe828f475c732110cb9b020f3e6c99
#
_entry.id   1abe828f475c732110cb9b020f3e6c99
#
_cell.length_a   1.000
_cell.length_b   1.000
_cell.length_c   1.000
_cell.angle_alpha   90.00
_cell.angle_beta   90.00
_cell.angle_gamma   90.00
#
_symmetry.space_group_name_H-M   'P 1'
#
loop_
_entity.id
_entity.type
_entity.pdbx_description
1 polymer ?
#
loop_
_entity_poly.entity_id
_entity_poly.type
_entity_poly.pdbx_seq_one_letter_code
_entity_poly.pdbx_strand_id
1 'polypeptide(L)'
;QAAFGRDEMHLAEKEMPGLMELRKRYGDSKPLAGARVAGCIHMTIQTAVLIETLTDLGAEVRWSSCNIYSTQDHAAAAIAVTGVPVFAWKGETEEEYWWCIDQTLDFDGKGPNLLLDDGGDLTQVILEQHPEMHAEIKGVSEETTTGVHRLYQLMEEGGLPFPAINVNDSVTKSKFDNKYGCRESLADGIKRGTDIMLAGKKIIVAGYGDVGKGSAQSMAGYGAQVFVTEIDPICALQAAMEGFSVVTMEEAASFGDIFVTTTGCKDVIRGEHMSKMKDNAILANIGHFDHEIDVNWLETTPGIIETNIKPQVDKFEFPDGKSIVLLSRGRLVNLGNATGHSSFVMSTSFTNQVLAQMALYEGSVADGVQVLSKELDEEVARLHIAHLDVKLTKLSDDQADYLGISAKGPFKPEHYRY
;
A
#
# COMPACT_ATOMS: atom_id res chain seq x y z
N GLN A 1 -16.05 -10.33 17.66
CA GLN A 1 -15.16 -9.65 16.66
C GLN A 1 -15.46 -8.15 16.57
N ALA A 2 -16.72 -7.73 16.36
CA ALA A 2 -17.06 -6.31 16.17
C ALA A 2 -16.64 -5.41 17.35
N ALA A 3 -16.87 -5.83 18.60
CA ALA A 3 -16.43 -5.07 19.78
C ALA A 3 -14.91 -4.95 19.85
N PHE A 4 -14.20 -6.03 19.62
CA PHE A 4 -12.74 -6.03 19.57
C PHE A 4 -12.20 -5.12 18.44
N GLY A 5 -12.80 -5.20 17.25
CA GLY A 5 -12.46 -4.29 16.15
C GLY A 5 -12.69 -2.82 16.51
N ARG A 6 -13.79 -2.51 17.20
CA ARG A 6 -14.09 -1.15 17.67
C ARG A 6 -13.04 -0.66 18.68
N ASP A 7 -12.61 -1.49 19.60
CA ASP A 7 -11.58 -1.13 20.58
C ASP A 7 -10.24 -0.84 19.88
N GLU A 8 -9.86 -1.66 18.90
CA GLU A 8 -8.65 -1.40 18.10
C GLU A 8 -8.77 -0.14 17.22
N MET A 9 -9.96 0.14 16.66
CA MET A 9 -10.19 1.39 15.95
C MET A 9 -9.99 2.62 16.86
N HIS A 10 -10.44 2.56 18.11
CA HIS A 10 -10.22 3.64 19.08
C HIS A 10 -8.72 3.86 19.38
N LEU A 11 -7.92 2.81 19.37
CA LEU A 11 -6.46 2.96 19.46
C LEU A 11 -5.88 3.61 18.20
N ALA A 12 -6.33 3.15 17.02
CA ALA A 12 -5.88 3.68 15.73
C ALA A 12 -6.24 5.16 15.57
N GLU A 13 -7.44 5.58 15.95
CA GLU A 13 -7.88 6.98 15.88
C GLU A 13 -6.95 7.95 16.62
N LYS A 14 -6.36 7.52 17.74
CA LYS A 14 -5.39 8.34 18.50
C LYS A 14 -4.08 8.56 17.73
N GLU A 15 -3.74 7.64 16.83
CA GLU A 15 -2.55 7.69 15.99
C GLU A 15 -2.85 8.15 14.55
N MET A 16 -4.09 8.56 14.27
CA MET A 16 -4.52 9.01 12.93
C MET A 16 -5.04 10.46 12.94
N PRO A 17 -4.19 11.43 13.34
CA PRO A 17 -4.62 12.80 13.57
C PRO A 17 -5.14 13.50 12.32
N GLY A 18 -4.65 13.14 11.14
CA GLY A 18 -5.12 13.71 9.88
C GLY A 18 -6.59 13.40 9.62
N LEU A 19 -7.00 12.13 9.75
CA LEU A 19 -8.40 11.74 9.57
C LEU A 19 -9.31 12.34 10.65
N MET A 20 -8.87 12.34 11.90
CA MET A 20 -9.65 12.90 12.99
C MET A 20 -9.87 14.41 12.80
N GLU A 21 -8.87 15.14 12.32
CA GLU A 21 -9.02 16.56 12.04
C GLU A 21 -9.95 16.82 10.85
N LEU A 22 -9.94 15.98 9.81
CA LEU A 22 -10.88 16.09 8.70
C LEU A 22 -12.34 15.86 9.17
N ARG A 23 -12.59 14.87 10.04
CA ARG A 23 -13.91 14.68 10.64
C ARG A 23 -14.37 15.92 11.38
N LYS A 24 -13.49 16.53 12.18
CA LYS A 24 -13.76 17.74 12.94
C LYS A 24 -14.07 18.95 12.05
N ARG A 25 -13.28 19.13 10.96
CA ARG A 25 -13.44 20.28 10.06
C ARG A 25 -14.69 20.18 9.19
N TYR A 26 -14.99 18.99 8.70
CA TYR A 26 -15.96 18.77 7.62
C TYR A 26 -17.18 17.95 8.02
N GLY A 27 -17.20 17.35 9.22
CA GLY A 27 -18.28 16.49 9.67
C GLY A 27 -19.66 17.18 9.69
N ASP A 28 -19.72 18.46 10.01
CA ASP A 28 -20.98 19.22 10.02
C ASP A 28 -21.41 19.64 8.60
N SER A 29 -20.45 19.98 7.72
CA SER A 29 -20.74 20.47 6.36
C SER A 29 -21.07 19.35 5.36
N LYS A 30 -20.72 18.11 5.67
CA LYS A 30 -20.98 16.92 4.84
C LYS A 30 -20.58 17.10 3.36
N PRO A 31 -19.31 17.41 3.04
CA PRO A 31 -18.88 17.69 1.66
C PRO A 31 -19.06 16.50 0.71
N LEU A 32 -19.22 15.29 1.22
CA LEU A 32 -19.48 14.07 0.46
C LEU A 32 -20.96 13.63 0.50
N ALA A 33 -21.87 14.51 0.89
CA ALA A 33 -23.30 14.19 0.86
C ALA A 33 -23.76 13.87 -0.57
N GLY A 34 -24.32 12.66 -0.77
CA GLY A 34 -24.70 12.13 -2.08
C GLY A 34 -23.58 11.40 -2.84
N ALA A 35 -22.36 11.37 -2.31
CA ALA A 35 -21.30 10.51 -2.83
C ALA A 35 -21.60 9.03 -2.53
N ARG A 36 -21.43 8.18 -3.54
CA ARG A 36 -21.51 6.72 -3.45
C ARG A 36 -20.13 6.18 -3.77
N VAL A 37 -19.38 5.85 -2.71
CA VAL A 37 -17.99 5.42 -2.82
C VAL A 37 -17.90 3.90 -2.81
N ALA A 38 -17.48 3.32 -3.94
CA ALA A 38 -17.01 1.95 -3.98
C ALA A 38 -15.52 1.95 -3.64
N GLY A 39 -15.13 1.22 -2.60
CA GLY A 39 -13.76 1.12 -2.13
C GLY A 39 -13.20 -0.28 -2.24
N CYS A 40 -11.94 -0.38 -2.67
CA CYS A 40 -11.17 -1.61 -2.75
C CYS A 40 -9.75 -1.36 -2.25
N ILE A 41 -9.60 -1.35 -0.94
CA ILE A 41 -8.32 -1.28 -0.22
C ILE A 41 -8.33 -2.32 0.90
N HIS A 42 -7.16 -2.79 1.31
CA HIS A 42 -6.96 -3.73 2.43
C HIS A 42 -7.88 -3.42 3.61
N MET A 43 -8.77 -4.34 3.98
CA MET A 43 -9.76 -4.12 5.05
C MET A 43 -9.11 -4.29 6.43
N THR A 44 -8.25 -3.37 6.78
CA THR A 44 -7.55 -3.30 8.07
C THR A 44 -8.28 -2.38 9.06
N ILE A 45 -7.80 -2.34 10.30
CA ILE A 45 -8.29 -1.38 11.31
C ILE A 45 -8.15 0.07 10.82
N GLN A 46 -7.04 0.42 10.16
CA GLN A 46 -6.82 1.76 9.64
C GLN A 46 -7.81 2.10 8.52
N THR A 47 -8.12 1.15 7.67
CA THR A 47 -9.17 1.28 6.64
C THR A 47 -10.56 1.45 7.26
N ALA A 48 -10.84 0.77 8.36
CA ALA A 48 -12.10 0.99 9.10
C ALA A 48 -12.23 2.44 9.56
N VAL A 49 -11.16 3.06 10.04
CA VAL A 49 -11.14 4.49 10.40
C VAL A 49 -11.33 5.38 9.16
N LEU A 50 -10.76 5.03 8.02
CA LEU A 50 -11.00 5.73 6.74
C LEU A 50 -12.47 5.65 6.33
N ILE A 51 -13.08 4.49 6.36
CA ILE A 51 -14.49 4.27 6.00
C ILE A 51 -15.39 5.15 6.88
N GLU A 52 -15.19 5.14 8.19
CA GLU A 52 -15.96 6.00 9.10
C GLU A 52 -15.72 7.48 8.81
N THR A 53 -14.53 7.89 8.45
CA THR A 53 -14.25 9.27 8.06
C THR A 53 -15.06 9.66 6.82
N LEU A 54 -15.08 8.82 5.79
CA LEU A 54 -15.87 9.07 4.58
C LEU A 54 -17.38 9.15 4.90
N THR A 55 -17.89 8.26 5.76
CA THR A 55 -19.30 8.29 6.18
C THR A 55 -19.63 9.51 7.05
N ASP A 56 -18.73 9.92 7.93
CA ASP A 56 -18.86 11.14 8.72
C ASP A 56 -18.91 12.39 7.84
N LEU A 57 -18.25 12.37 6.69
CA LEU A 57 -18.30 13.43 5.70
C LEU A 57 -19.52 13.34 4.76
N GLY A 58 -20.40 12.37 4.97
CA GLY A 58 -21.68 12.24 4.28
C GLY A 58 -21.73 11.22 3.15
N ALA A 59 -20.66 10.49 2.88
CA ALA A 59 -20.63 9.48 1.83
C ALA A 59 -21.43 8.21 2.20
N GLU A 60 -22.09 7.62 1.24
CA GLU A 60 -22.51 6.24 1.25
C GLU A 60 -21.35 5.38 0.75
N VAL A 61 -20.98 4.34 1.50
CA VAL A 61 -19.76 3.57 1.26
C VAL A 61 -20.07 2.09 1.16
N ARG A 62 -19.45 1.41 0.20
CA ARG A 62 -19.41 -0.06 0.09
C ARG A 62 -17.96 -0.47 -0.13
N TRP A 63 -17.53 -1.55 0.51
CA TRP A 63 -16.11 -1.85 0.61
C TRP A 63 -15.75 -3.31 0.35
N SER A 64 -14.64 -3.54 -0.36
CA SER A 64 -13.95 -4.81 -0.50
C SER A 64 -12.46 -4.67 -0.22
N SER A 65 -11.76 -5.77 -0.07
CA SER A 65 -10.30 -5.77 0.06
C SER A 65 -9.62 -5.94 -1.30
N CYS A 66 -8.45 -5.37 -1.46
CA CYS A 66 -7.61 -5.54 -2.65
C CYS A 66 -6.62 -6.72 -2.55
N ASN A 67 -6.75 -7.56 -1.52
CA ASN A 67 -5.89 -8.73 -1.32
C ASN A 67 -6.62 -9.79 -0.47
N ILE A 68 -6.50 -11.06 -0.86
CA ILE A 68 -7.20 -12.19 -0.22
C ILE A 68 -6.74 -12.51 1.21
N TYR A 69 -5.57 -12.04 1.63
CA TYR A 69 -5.00 -12.33 2.96
C TYR A 69 -4.91 -11.12 3.89
N SER A 70 -5.23 -9.92 3.43
CA SER A 70 -4.96 -8.69 4.17
C SER A 70 -6.08 -8.26 5.12
N THR A 71 -7.28 -8.79 4.95
CA THR A 71 -8.42 -8.41 5.80
C THR A 71 -8.19 -8.80 7.25
N GLN A 72 -8.48 -7.87 8.15
CA GLN A 72 -8.69 -8.13 9.57
C GLN A 72 -10.19 -8.30 9.81
N ASP A 73 -10.64 -9.53 10.05
CA ASP A 73 -12.07 -9.86 10.14
C ASP A 73 -12.81 -9.06 11.20
N HIS A 74 -12.12 -8.72 12.29
CA HIS A 74 -12.70 -7.88 13.34
C HIS A 74 -12.85 -6.41 12.92
N ALA A 75 -12.02 -5.91 12.01
CA ALA A 75 -12.18 -4.60 11.41
C ALA A 75 -13.40 -4.58 10.47
N ALA A 76 -13.52 -5.58 9.61
CA ALA A 76 -14.68 -5.74 8.74
C ALA A 76 -15.98 -5.84 9.57
N ALA A 77 -15.98 -6.64 10.63
CA ALA A 77 -17.12 -6.80 11.53
C ALA A 77 -17.48 -5.49 12.26
N ALA A 78 -16.49 -4.70 12.70
CA ALA A 78 -16.72 -3.43 13.39
C ALA A 78 -17.40 -2.40 12.48
N ILE A 79 -17.10 -2.41 11.20
CA ILE A 79 -17.75 -1.54 10.20
C ILE A 79 -19.12 -2.08 9.78
N ALA A 80 -19.23 -3.38 9.51
CA ALA A 80 -20.48 -3.99 9.07
C ALA A 80 -21.64 -3.77 10.07
N VAL A 81 -21.37 -3.81 11.36
CA VAL A 81 -22.42 -3.57 12.39
C VAL A 81 -22.93 -2.11 12.42
N THR A 82 -22.25 -1.17 11.79
CA THR A 82 -22.72 0.21 11.64
C THR A 82 -23.68 0.38 10.46
N GLY A 83 -23.88 -0.67 9.67
CA GLY A 83 -24.75 -0.67 8.50
C GLY A 83 -24.01 -0.40 7.17
N VAL A 84 -22.70 -0.21 7.20
CA VAL A 84 -21.88 -0.10 5.97
C VAL A 84 -21.64 -1.50 5.40
N PRO A 85 -22.01 -1.77 4.15
CA PRO A 85 -21.74 -3.06 3.52
C PRO A 85 -20.25 -3.29 3.30
N VAL A 86 -19.71 -4.36 3.88
CA VAL A 86 -18.31 -4.77 3.74
C VAL A 86 -18.27 -6.20 3.23
N PHE A 87 -17.61 -6.38 2.10
CA PHE A 87 -17.42 -7.66 1.42
C PHE A 87 -15.93 -8.00 1.45
N ALA A 88 -15.45 -8.44 2.60
CA ALA A 88 -14.05 -8.80 2.80
C ALA A 88 -13.89 -9.73 4.00
N TRP A 89 -13.07 -10.75 3.86
CA TRP A 89 -12.62 -11.64 4.95
C TRP A 89 -11.22 -12.16 4.67
N LYS A 90 -10.54 -12.60 5.70
CA LYS A 90 -9.19 -13.17 5.55
C LYS A 90 -9.28 -14.58 4.97
N GLY A 91 -8.58 -14.83 3.87
CA GLY A 91 -8.53 -16.14 3.24
C GLY A 91 -9.63 -16.35 2.19
N GLU A 92 -10.05 -15.27 1.53
CA GLU A 92 -10.87 -15.36 0.31
C GLU A 92 -10.20 -16.27 -0.72
N THR A 93 -11.01 -17.02 -1.47
CA THR A 93 -10.57 -17.60 -2.73
C THR A 93 -10.49 -16.52 -3.80
N GLU A 94 -9.83 -16.80 -4.92
CA GLU A 94 -9.77 -15.87 -6.04
C GLU A 94 -11.16 -15.55 -6.61
N GLU A 95 -12.06 -16.56 -6.68
CA GLU A 95 -13.45 -16.36 -7.11
C GLU A 95 -14.23 -15.47 -6.13
N GLU A 96 -14.07 -15.67 -4.82
CA GLU A 96 -14.69 -14.85 -3.80
C GLU A 96 -14.17 -13.40 -3.83
N TYR A 97 -12.88 -13.21 -4.10
CA TYR A 97 -12.26 -11.90 -4.25
C TYR A 97 -12.94 -11.05 -5.34
N TRP A 98 -13.09 -11.61 -6.53
CA TRP A 98 -13.75 -10.91 -7.64
C TRP A 98 -15.24 -10.68 -7.38
N TRP A 99 -15.91 -11.65 -6.77
CA TRP A 99 -17.29 -11.49 -6.32
C TRP A 99 -17.44 -10.36 -5.29
N CYS A 100 -16.53 -10.24 -4.33
CA CYS A 100 -16.54 -9.17 -3.34
C CYS A 100 -16.42 -7.78 -3.98
N ILE A 101 -15.54 -7.62 -4.97
CA ILE A 101 -15.42 -6.36 -5.72
C ILE A 101 -16.74 -6.02 -6.41
N ASP A 102 -17.34 -6.98 -7.11
CA ASP A 102 -18.60 -6.77 -7.81
C ASP A 102 -19.74 -6.34 -6.86
N GLN A 103 -19.80 -6.92 -5.66
CA GLN A 103 -20.80 -6.54 -4.64
C GLN A 103 -20.67 -5.08 -4.18
N THR A 104 -19.52 -4.44 -4.32
CA THR A 104 -19.37 -3.03 -3.95
C THR A 104 -20.03 -2.06 -4.92
N LEU A 105 -20.47 -2.53 -6.09
CA LEU A 105 -20.96 -1.69 -7.18
C LEU A 105 -22.46 -1.43 -7.13
N ASP A 106 -23.23 -2.14 -6.31
CA ASP A 106 -24.68 -1.99 -6.23
C ASP A 106 -25.13 -1.15 -5.03
N PHE A 107 -25.46 0.09 -5.29
CA PHE A 107 -26.05 1.03 -4.33
C PHE A 107 -27.58 1.12 -4.55
N ASP A 108 -28.30 0.05 -4.20
CA ASP A 108 -29.76 -0.08 -4.38
C ASP A 108 -30.21 0.18 -5.84
N GLY A 109 -29.56 -0.49 -6.78
CA GLY A 109 -29.82 -0.37 -8.22
C GLY A 109 -29.19 0.84 -8.90
N LYS A 110 -28.32 1.59 -8.20
CA LYS A 110 -27.46 2.65 -8.75
C LYS A 110 -26.01 2.18 -8.70
N GLY A 111 -25.17 2.69 -9.60
CA GLY A 111 -23.72 2.48 -9.54
C GLY A 111 -23.03 3.45 -8.57
N PRO A 112 -21.75 3.22 -8.29
CA PRO A 112 -20.91 4.20 -7.60
C PRO A 112 -20.76 5.48 -8.43
N ASN A 113 -20.50 6.60 -7.75
CA ASN A 113 -20.09 7.84 -8.43
C ASN A 113 -18.67 8.27 -8.03
N LEU A 114 -18.05 7.55 -7.12
CA LEU A 114 -16.63 7.68 -6.77
C LEU A 114 -16.02 6.30 -6.57
N LEU A 115 -14.76 6.16 -6.98
CA LEU A 115 -13.95 4.95 -6.77
C LEU A 115 -12.74 5.29 -5.90
N LEU A 116 -12.43 4.40 -4.95
CA LEU A 116 -11.23 4.45 -4.16
C LEU A 116 -10.55 3.09 -4.29
N ASP A 117 -9.40 3.02 -4.96
CA ASP A 117 -8.79 1.79 -5.42
C ASP A 117 -7.34 1.65 -4.94
N ASP A 118 -6.88 0.41 -4.83
CA ASP A 118 -5.52 0.06 -4.46
C ASP A 118 -5.03 -1.11 -5.33
N GLY A 119 -4.34 -0.77 -6.41
CA GLY A 119 -3.80 -1.70 -7.40
C GLY A 119 -4.58 -1.75 -8.71
N GLY A 120 -5.74 -1.11 -8.79
CA GLY A 120 -6.49 -0.91 -10.03
C GLY A 120 -7.48 -2.01 -10.38
N ASP A 121 -7.72 -3.01 -9.51
CA ASP A 121 -8.63 -4.10 -9.83
C ASP A 121 -10.11 -3.66 -9.85
N LEU A 122 -10.54 -2.82 -8.91
CA LEU A 122 -11.87 -2.22 -8.93
C LEU A 122 -12.09 -1.38 -10.19
N THR A 123 -11.11 -0.54 -10.53
CA THR A 123 -11.14 0.29 -11.73
C THR A 123 -11.23 -0.57 -12.99
N GLN A 124 -10.48 -1.67 -13.06
CA GLN A 124 -10.53 -2.60 -14.18
C GLN A 124 -11.91 -3.25 -14.33
N VAL A 125 -12.53 -3.71 -13.24
CA VAL A 125 -13.88 -4.28 -13.26
C VAL A 125 -14.89 -3.28 -13.82
N ILE A 126 -14.83 -2.02 -13.38
CA ILE A 126 -15.69 -0.96 -13.91
C ILE A 126 -15.46 -0.74 -15.41
N LEU A 127 -14.19 -0.64 -15.84
CA LEU A 127 -13.88 -0.33 -17.25
C LEU A 127 -14.27 -1.47 -18.19
N GLU A 128 -14.06 -2.71 -17.80
CA GLU A 128 -14.25 -3.88 -18.66
C GLU A 128 -15.68 -4.44 -18.60
N GLN A 129 -16.32 -4.41 -17.42
CA GLN A 129 -17.57 -5.15 -17.18
C GLN A 129 -18.79 -4.22 -17.01
N HIS A 130 -18.58 -2.93 -16.66
CA HIS A 130 -19.67 -1.98 -16.35
C HIS A 130 -19.55 -0.65 -17.09
N PRO A 131 -19.46 -0.65 -18.43
CA PRO A 131 -19.33 0.59 -19.20
C PRO A 131 -20.54 1.54 -19.02
N GLU A 132 -21.71 1.01 -18.64
CA GLU A 132 -22.91 1.78 -18.35
C GLU A 132 -22.74 2.70 -17.13
N MET A 133 -21.80 2.40 -16.22
CA MET A 133 -21.56 3.19 -15.01
C MET A 133 -20.61 4.37 -15.25
N HIS A 134 -19.84 4.37 -16.35
CA HIS A 134 -18.78 5.36 -16.58
C HIS A 134 -19.28 6.81 -16.50
N ALA A 135 -20.47 7.08 -17.03
CA ALA A 135 -21.01 8.44 -17.10
C ALA A 135 -21.35 9.07 -15.74
N GLU A 136 -21.62 8.24 -14.72
CA GLU A 136 -21.93 8.71 -13.36
C GLU A 136 -20.68 8.83 -12.48
N ILE A 137 -19.56 8.18 -12.86
CA ILE A 137 -18.34 8.20 -12.08
C ILE A 137 -17.63 9.53 -12.24
N LYS A 138 -17.46 10.24 -11.14
CA LYS A 138 -16.75 11.52 -11.06
C LYS A 138 -15.24 11.36 -11.02
N GLY A 139 -14.75 10.18 -10.65
CA GLY A 139 -13.34 9.84 -10.68
C GLY A 139 -12.94 8.72 -9.74
N VAL A 140 -11.66 8.40 -9.81
CA VAL A 140 -10.97 7.40 -8.98
C VAL A 140 -9.78 8.01 -8.27
N SER A 141 -9.57 7.65 -7.01
CA SER A 141 -8.30 7.88 -6.31
C SER A 141 -7.56 6.55 -6.12
N GLU A 142 -6.30 6.51 -6.51
CA GLU A 142 -5.46 5.30 -6.52
C GLU A 142 -4.34 5.39 -5.49
N GLU A 143 -4.22 4.36 -4.67
CA GLU A 143 -3.31 4.30 -3.52
C GLU A 143 -1.89 3.90 -3.87
N THR A 144 -1.67 3.02 -4.86
CA THR A 144 -0.40 2.32 -4.99
C THR A 144 0.24 2.45 -6.37
N THR A 145 1.57 2.29 -6.43
CA THR A 145 2.39 2.44 -7.63
C THR A 145 1.89 1.60 -8.81
N THR A 146 1.50 0.35 -8.58
CA THR A 146 1.02 -0.55 -9.65
C THR A 146 -0.29 -0.08 -10.26
N GLY A 147 -1.24 0.38 -9.44
CA GLY A 147 -2.50 0.92 -9.94
C GLY A 147 -2.31 2.25 -10.66
N VAL A 148 -1.43 3.11 -10.14
CA VAL A 148 -1.06 4.37 -10.81
C VAL A 148 -0.44 4.12 -12.19
N HIS A 149 0.43 3.12 -12.31
CA HIS A 149 1.00 2.73 -13.60
C HIS A 149 -0.09 2.32 -14.61
N ARG A 150 -1.06 1.53 -14.17
CA ARG A 150 -2.22 1.15 -15.00
C ARG A 150 -3.04 2.37 -15.44
N LEU A 151 -3.27 3.35 -14.54
CA LEU A 151 -4.01 4.57 -14.86
C LEU A 151 -3.30 5.42 -15.91
N TYR A 152 -1.98 5.60 -15.81
CA TYR A 152 -1.20 6.32 -16.83
C TYR A 152 -1.25 5.61 -18.18
N GLN A 153 -1.15 4.29 -18.18
CA GLN A 153 -1.25 3.48 -19.39
C GLN A 153 -2.64 3.64 -20.05
N LEU A 154 -3.71 3.56 -19.27
CA LEU A 154 -5.09 3.79 -19.75
C LEU A 154 -5.26 5.21 -20.30
N MET A 155 -4.67 6.21 -19.64
CA MET A 155 -4.72 7.59 -20.12
C MET A 155 -4.01 7.75 -21.47
N GLU A 156 -2.83 7.18 -21.65
CA GLU A 156 -2.06 7.22 -22.90
C GLU A 156 -2.80 6.50 -24.06
N GLU A 157 -3.50 5.42 -23.76
CA GLU A 157 -4.32 4.65 -24.71
C GLU A 157 -5.70 5.30 -25.00
N GLY A 158 -6.05 6.36 -24.26
CA GLY A 158 -7.36 7.02 -24.37
C GLY A 158 -8.52 6.22 -23.78
N GLY A 159 -8.22 5.27 -22.91
CA GLY A 159 -9.15 4.36 -22.27
C GLY A 159 -9.64 4.76 -20.86
N LEU A 160 -9.23 5.94 -20.37
CA LEU A 160 -9.65 6.45 -19.06
C LEU A 160 -10.81 7.44 -19.21
N PRO A 161 -12.08 7.03 -18.89
CA PRO A 161 -13.26 7.84 -19.19
C PRO A 161 -13.61 8.89 -18.11
N PHE A 162 -12.90 8.93 -17.00
CA PHE A 162 -13.12 9.84 -15.87
C PHE A 162 -11.80 10.30 -15.27
N PRO A 163 -11.79 11.42 -14.52
CA PRO A 163 -10.59 11.89 -13.82
C PRO A 163 -10.03 10.86 -12.82
N ALA A 164 -8.72 10.85 -12.68
CA ALA A 164 -8.04 10.02 -11.67
C ALA A 164 -7.06 10.85 -10.85
N ILE A 165 -6.99 10.59 -9.55
CA ILE A 165 -5.97 11.16 -8.67
C ILE A 165 -4.98 10.06 -8.28
N ASN A 166 -3.74 10.28 -8.65
CA ASN A 166 -2.59 9.51 -8.19
C ASN A 166 -2.23 9.95 -6.77
N VAL A 167 -2.79 9.28 -5.78
CA VAL A 167 -2.48 9.54 -4.37
C VAL A 167 -1.10 9.02 -3.99
N ASN A 168 -0.64 7.95 -4.64
CA ASN A 168 0.68 7.36 -4.36
C ASN A 168 1.82 8.38 -4.46
N ASP A 169 1.76 9.30 -5.42
CA ASP A 169 2.85 10.26 -5.68
C ASP A 169 2.71 11.59 -4.94
N SER A 170 1.69 11.76 -4.11
CA SER A 170 1.76 12.75 -3.03
C SER A 170 2.96 12.44 -2.15
N VAL A 171 3.78 13.43 -1.83
CA VAL A 171 5.04 13.20 -1.07
C VAL A 171 4.73 12.64 0.32
N THR A 172 3.68 13.16 0.97
CA THR A 172 3.19 12.66 2.27
C THR A 172 2.59 11.25 2.21
N LYS A 173 2.46 10.66 1.02
CA LYS A 173 2.13 9.24 0.83
C LYS A 173 3.38 8.44 0.49
N SER A 174 4.00 8.65 -0.68
CA SER A 174 5.08 7.80 -1.18
C SER A 174 6.33 7.79 -0.30
N LYS A 175 6.72 8.95 0.24
CA LYS A 175 7.90 9.07 1.09
C LYS A 175 7.65 8.70 2.56
N PHE A 176 6.40 8.42 2.91
CA PHE A 176 5.96 8.02 4.26
C PHE A 176 5.45 6.58 4.27
N ASP A 177 4.31 6.30 3.69
CA ASP A 177 3.71 4.97 3.60
C ASP A 177 4.67 3.95 2.96
N ASN A 178 5.10 4.18 1.73
CA ASN A 178 5.92 3.23 0.99
C ASN A 178 7.29 3.01 1.65
N LYS A 179 7.87 4.04 2.26
CA LYS A 179 9.19 3.99 2.89
C LYS A 179 9.11 3.60 4.37
N TYR A 180 8.48 4.43 5.19
CA TYR A 180 8.45 4.24 6.64
C TYR A 180 7.48 3.16 7.07
N GLY A 181 6.37 3.00 6.35
CA GLY A 181 5.44 1.90 6.58
C GLY A 181 6.10 0.54 6.36
N CYS A 182 6.77 0.36 5.24
CA CYS A 182 7.50 -0.87 4.95
C CYS A 182 8.68 -1.09 5.89
N ARG A 183 9.34 -0.01 6.37
CA ARG A 183 10.45 -0.10 7.31
C ARG A 183 10.06 -0.79 8.62
N GLU A 184 8.84 -0.59 9.10
CA GLU A 184 8.35 -1.26 10.31
C GLU A 184 7.66 -2.60 9.98
N SER A 185 6.77 -2.61 9.01
CA SER A 185 5.90 -3.75 8.74
C SER A 185 6.59 -4.95 8.10
N LEU A 186 7.69 -4.75 7.35
CA LEU A 186 8.46 -5.87 6.80
C LEU A 186 9.03 -6.76 7.91
N ALA A 187 9.69 -6.15 8.89
CA ALA A 187 10.25 -6.88 10.02
C ALA A 187 9.16 -7.61 10.82
N ASP A 188 8.00 -6.96 11.01
CA ASP A 188 6.87 -7.55 11.71
C ASP A 188 6.36 -8.81 10.98
N GLY A 189 6.18 -8.76 9.67
CA GLY A 189 5.74 -9.91 8.88
C GLY A 189 6.73 -11.08 8.91
N ILE A 190 8.01 -10.81 8.70
CA ILE A 190 9.04 -11.86 8.73
C ILE A 190 9.14 -12.49 10.11
N LYS A 191 9.18 -11.69 11.18
CA LYS A 191 9.32 -12.17 12.56
C LYS A 191 8.12 -12.97 13.03
N ARG A 192 6.89 -12.51 12.78
CA ARG A 192 5.67 -13.26 13.11
C ARG A 192 5.56 -14.56 12.32
N GLY A 193 5.97 -14.54 11.03
CA GLY A 193 5.98 -15.73 10.20
C GLY A 193 6.96 -16.79 10.65
N THR A 194 8.16 -16.41 11.08
CA THR A 194 9.29 -17.32 11.23
C THR A 194 9.97 -17.32 12.59
N ASP A 195 9.74 -16.32 13.44
CA ASP A 195 10.47 -16.06 14.67
C ASP A 195 12.01 -16.02 14.51
N ILE A 196 12.48 -15.80 13.27
CA ILE A 196 13.91 -15.77 12.95
C ILE A 196 14.57 -14.52 13.53
N MET A 197 15.81 -14.67 13.99
CA MET A 197 16.65 -13.54 14.34
C MET A 197 17.18 -12.90 13.06
N LEU A 198 16.94 -11.59 12.88
CA LEU A 198 17.37 -10.85 11.69
C LEU A 198 18.85 -10.46 11.77
N ALA A 199 19.36 -10.17 12.98
CA ALA A 199 20.75 -9.82 13.16
C ALA A 199 21.70 -10.92 12.65
N GLY A 200 22.75 -10.52 11.95
CA GLY A 200 23.76 -11.43 11.37
C GLY A 200 23.32 -12.18 10.10
N LYS A 201 22.05 -12.05 9.67
CA LYS A 201 21.58 -12.65 8.43
C LYS A 201 22.04 -11.86 7.22
N LYS A 202 22.28 -12.54 6.11
CA LYS A 202 22.46 -11.94 4.79
C LYS A 202 21.08 -11.79 4.15
N ILE A 203 20.61 -10.55 4.07
CA ILE A 203 19.29 -10.25 3.55
C ILE A 203 19.40 -9.54 2.21
N ILE A 204 18.75 -10.11 1.21
CA ILE A 204 18.73 -9.59 -0.15
C ILE A 204 17.44 -8.81 -0.33
N VAL A 205 17.55 -7.53 -0.64
CA VAL A 205 16.41 -6.66 -0.98
C VAL A 205 16.45 -6.39 -2.48
N ALA A 206 15.49 -6.93 -3.20
CA ALA A 206 15.36 -6.71 -4.64
C ALA A 206 14.55 -5.45 -4.90
N GLY A 207 15.21 -4.42 -5.44
CA GLY A 207 14.67 -3.09 -5.65
C GLY A 207 15.14 -2.07 -4.60
N TYR A 208 15.33 -0.82 -5.04
CA TYR A 208 15.74 0.29 -4.16
C TYR A 208 14.95 1.58 -4.45
N GLY A 209 13.66 1.43 -4.80
CA GLY A 209 12.65 2.48 -4.75
C GLY A 209 12.27 2.81 -3.30
N ASP A 210 11.16 3.48 -3.08
CA ASP A 210 10.74 3.87 -1.72
C ASP A 210 10.54 2.65 -0.79
N VAL A 211 9.89 1.60 -1.28
CA VAL A 211 9.69 0.33 -0.56
C VAL A 211 11.03 -0.35 -0.27
N GLY A 212 11.91 -0.44 -1.27
CA GLY A 212 13.24 -1.03 -1.13
C GLY A 212 14.12 -0.28 -0.15
N LYS A 213 14.11 1.06 -0.18
CA LYS A 213 14.84 1.92 0.77
C LYS A 213 14.39 1.67 2.21
N GLY A 214 13.09 1.69 2.46
CA GLY A 214 12.54 1.40 3.77
C GLY A 214 12.90 0.00 4.25
N SER A 215 12.76 -1.00 3.39
CA SER A 215 13.08 -2.40 3.68
C SER A 215 14.56 -2.62 4.01
N ALA A 216 15.46 -2.07 3.20
CA ALA A 216 16.91 -2.18 3.41
C ALA A 216 17.35 -1.51 4.73
N GLN A 217 16.85 -0.30 5.00
CA GLN A 217 17.12 0.41 6.26
C GLN A 217 16.62 -0.36 7.48
N SER A 218 15.42 -0.97 7.39
CA SER A 218 14.86 -1.80 8.45
C SER A 218 15.77 -2.97 8.78
N MET A 219 16.12 -3.76 7.78
CA MET A 219 16.94 -4.96 7.97
C MET A 219 18.33 -4.62 8.50
N ALA A 220 18.96 -3.56 7.98
CA ALA A 220 20.23 -3.04 8.50
C ALA A 220 20.11 -2.55 9.95
N GLY A 221 19.00 -1.89 10.31
CA GLY A 221 18.71 -1.44 11.66
C GLY A 221 18.62 -2.59 12.68
N TYR A 222 18.19 -3.77 12.26
CA TYR A 222 18.22 -4.99 13.07
C TYR A 222 19.59 -5.68 13.14
N GLY A 223 20.61 -5.18 12.45
CA GLY A 223 21.94 -5.75 12.43
C GLY A 223 22.16 -6.82 11.35
N ALA A 224 21.30 -6.88 10.34
CA ALA A 224 21.52 -7.74 9.19
C ALA A 224 22.60 -7.17 8.23
N GLN A 225 23.23 -8.06 7.47
CA GLN A 225 24.05 -7.69 6.33
C GLN A 225 23.14 -7.58 5.09
N VAL A 226 22.89 -6.35 4.63
CA VAL A 226 21.96 -6.09 3.54
C VAL A 226 22.68 -5.98 2.21
N PHE A 227 22.15 -6.68 1.22
CA PHE A 227 22.54 -6.62 -0.18
C PHE A 227 21.33 -6.16 -1.00
N VAL A 228 21.56 -5.35 -2.01
CA VAL A 228 20.49 -4.81 -2.87
C VAL A 228 20.70 -5.31 -4.30
N THR A 229 19.60 -5.66 -4.97
CA THR A 229 19.61 -5.85 -6.42
C THR A 229 18.79 -4.73 -7.06
N GLU A 230 19.26 -4.14 -8.15
CA GLU A 230 18.60 -2.99 -8.77
C GLU A 230 18.93 -2.90 -10.27
N ILE A 231 17.98 -2.43 -11.06
CA ILE A 231 18.14 -2.19 -12.51
C ILE A 231 18.40 -0.71 -12.82
N ASP A 232 17.88 0.20 -11.96
CA ASP A 232 18.07 1.64 -12.14
C ASP A 232 19.44 2.06 -11.59
N PRO A 233 20.34 2.60 -12.45
CA PRO A 233 21.67 3.00 -12.01
C PRO A 233 21.65 4.12 -10.95
N ILE A 234 20.63 4.97 -10.91
CA ILE A 234 20.51 6.03 -9.90
C ILE A 234 20.16 5.40 -8.55
N CYS A 235 19.18 4.52 -8.51
CA CYS A 235 18.80 3.81 -7.28
C CYS A 235 19.95 2.90 -6.78
N ALA A 236 20.65 2.22 -7.69
CA ALA A 236 21.83 1.42 -7.36
C ALA A 236 22.95 2.27 -6.75
N LEU A 237 23.21 3.44 -7.32
CA LEU A 237 24.21 4.38 -6.77
C LEU A 237 23.79 4.90 -5.39
N GLN A 238 22.50 5.21 -5.18
CA GLN A 238 22.00 5.60 -3.87
C GLN A 238 22.19 4.48 -2.84
N ALA A 239 21.89 3.23 -3.18
CA ALA A 239 22.11 2.09 -2.30
C ALA A 239 23.59 1.95 -1.90
N ALA A 240 24.51 2.11 -2.86
CA ALA A 240 25.95 2.08 -2.60
C ALA A 240 26.41 3.23 -1.68
N MET A 241 25.84 4.45 -1.85
CA MET A 241 26.16 5.61 -0.99
C MET A 241 25.64 5.42 0.45
N GLU A 242 24.55 4.68 0.62
CA GLU A 242 24.00 4.30 1.94
C GLU A 242 24.77 3.12 2.60
N GLY A 243 25.81 2.60 1.93
CA GLY A 243 26.68 1.56 2.45
C GLY A 243 26.23 0.13 2.14
N PHE A 244 25.25 -0.06 1.28
CA PHE A 244 24.80 -1.39 0.88
C PHE A 244 25.63 -1.92 -0.30
N SER A 245 25.90 -3.23 -0.29
CA SER A 245 26.46 -3.90 -1.45
C SER A 245 25.39 -4.12 -2.51
N VAL A 246 25.63 -3.67 -3.74
CA VAL A 246 24.73 -3.88 -4.86
C VAL A 246 25.26 -5.06 -5.69
N VAL A 247 24.43 -6.08 -5.84
CA VAL A 247 24.76 -7.34 -6.51
C VAL A 247 23.65 -7.76 -7.47
N THR A 248 23.88 -8.78 -8.28
CA THR A 248 22.80 -9.40 -9.07
C THR A 248 22.07 -10.48 -8.26
N MET A 249 20.85 -10.84 -8.67
CA MET A 249 20.11 -11.94 -8.01
C MET A 249 20.83 -13.27 -8.22
N GLU A 250 21.47 -13.46 -9.37
CA GLU A 250 22.26 -14.64 -9.70
C GLU A 250 23.42 -14.85 -8.72
N GLU A 251 24.08 -13.77 -8.31
CA GLU A 251 25.15 -13.81 -7.30
C GLU A 251 24.55 -14.04 -5.90
N ALA A 252 23.52 -13.28 -5.55
CA ALA A 252 22.88 -13.30 -4.24
C ALA A 252 22.25 -14.64 -3.89
N ALA A 253 21.71 -15.36 -4.88
CA ALA A 253 20.99 -16.61 -4.68
C ALA A 253 21.81 -17.65 -3.88
N SER A 254 23.14 -17.70 -4.08
CA SER A 254 23.99 -18.69 -3.43
C SER A 254 24.34 -18.39 -1.96
N PHE A 255 24.16 -17.14 -1.50
CA PHE A 255 24.61 -16.75 -0.14
C PHE A 255 23.54 -16.11 0.73
N GLY A 256 22.42 -15.65 0.15
CA GLY A 256 21.33 -15.02 0.90
C GLY A 256 20.64 -15.97 1.87
N ASP A 257 20.26 -15.45 3.03
CA ASP A 257 19.47 -16.17 4.03
C ASP A 257 17.97 -15.81 3.90
N ILE A 258 17.69 -14.53 3.62
CA ILE A 258 16.33 -14.01 3.43
C ILE A 258 16.32 -13.16 2.15
N PHE A 259 15.30 -13.34 1.34
CA PHE A 259 15.10 -12.60 0.10
C PHE A 259 13.78 -11.84 0.18
N VAL A 260 13.82 -10.54 -0.06
CA VAL A 260 12.65 -9.65 -0.03
C VAL A 260 12.51 -8.95 -1.37
N THR A 261 11.40 -9.16 -2.07
CA THR A 261 11.09 -8.47 -3.32
C THR A 261 10.26 -7.20 -3.07
N THR A 262 10.60 -6.12 -3.78
CA THR A 262 10.05 -4.77 -3.54
C THR A 262 9.84 -3.98 -4.84
N THR A 263 9.86 -4.65 -6.01
CA THR A 263 10.01 -3.98 -7.29
C THR A 263 8.70 -3.64 -8.00
N GLY A 264 7.63 -4.36 -7.70
CA GLY A 264 6.39 -4.34 -8.48
C GLY A 264 6.51 -4.97 -9.88
N CYS A 265 7.68 -5.58 -10.21
CA CYS A 265 7.91 -6.31 -11.45
C CYS A 265 7.47 -7.77 -11.29
N LYS A 266 7.55 -8.54 -12.38
CA LYS A 266 7.32 -9.98 -12.34
C LYS A 266 8.62 -10.75 -12.42
N ASP A 267 8.63 -12.00 -11.94
CA ASP A 267 9.71 -12.97 -12.11
C ASP A 267 11.10 -12.46 -11.67
N VAL A 268 11.12 -11.72 -10.56
CA VAL A 268 12.38 -11.19 -9.97
C VAL A 268 13.17 -12.32 -9.33
N ILE A 269 12.48 -13.24 -8.66
CA ILE A 269 13.05 -14.49 -8.15
C ILE A 269 12.43 -15.65 -8.92
N ARG A 270 13.26 -16.32 -9.71
CA ARG A 270 12.89 -17.43 -10.61
C ARG A 270 13.39 -18.76 -10.08
N GLY A 271 12.93 -19.84 -10.69
CA GLY A 271 13.34 -21.20 -10.36
C GLY A 271 14.85 -21.42 -10.37
N GLU A 272 15.58 -20.83 -11.33
CA GLU A 272 17.03 -20.90 -11.40
C GLU A 272 17.75 -20.25 -10.20
N HIS A 273 17.16 -19.20 -9.61
CA HIS A 273 17.64 -18.60 -8.39
C HIS A 273 17.36 -19.49 -7.18
N MET A 274 16.10 -19.94 -7.06
CA MET A 274 15.64 -20.78 -5.94
C MET A 274 16.41 -22.10 -5.88
N SER A 275 16.77 -22.67 -7.04
CA SER A 275 17.59 -23.89 -7.12
C SER A 275 18.98 -23.74 -6.50
N LYS A 276 19.53 -22.53 -6.46
CA LYS A 276 20.87 -22.23 -5.94
C LYS A 276 20.85 -21.75 -4.48
N MET A 277 19.67 -21.47 -3.92
CA MET A 277 19.55 -20.94 -2.57
C MET A 277 20.01 -21.95 -1.51
N LYS A 278 20.39 -21.42 -0.36
CA LYS A 278 20.72 -22.22 0.82
C LYS A 278 19.52 -23.00 1.32
N ASP A 279 19.78 -24.07 2.04
CA ASP A 279 18.76 -24.75 2.82
C ASP A 279 18.12 -23.77 3.85
N ASN A 280 16.79 -23.82 3.94
CA ASN A 280 15.97 -22.96 4.77
C ASN A 280 16.05 -21.45 4.42
N ALA A 281 16.42 -21.09 3.18
CA ALA A 281 16.27 -19.72 2.70
C ALA A 281 14.80 -19.30 2.80
N ILE A 282 14.56 -18.04 3.21
CA ILE A 282 13.23 -17.48 3.39
C ILE A 282 12.95 -16.51 2.23
N LEU A 283 11.81 -16.69 1.58
CA LEU A 283 11.31 -15.80 0.53
C LEU A 283 10.11 -15.01 1.03
N ALA A 284 10.16 -13.70 0.85
CA ALA A 284 9.09 -12.77 1.17
C ALA A 284 8.94 -11.72 0.07
N ASN A 285 7.71 -11.31 -0.19
CA ASN A 285 7.39 -10.18 -1.04
C ASN A 285 6.70 -9.08 -0.24
N ILE A 286 7.06 -7.83 -0.47
CA ILE A 286 6.36 -6.66 0.08
C ILE A 286 5.89 -5.71 -1.04
N GLY A 287 6.04 -6.09 -2.31
CA GLY A 287 5.39 -5.47 -3.45
C GLY A 287 3.91 -5.82 -3.51
N HIS A 288 3.13 -5.00 -4.21
CA HIS A 288 1.65 -5.10 -4.17
C HIS A 288 1.10 -6.46 -4.62
N PHE A 289 1.61 -7.01 -5.74
CA PHE A 289 1.15 -8.29 -6.29
C PHE A 289 2.12 -9.45 -6.04
N ASP A 290 1.66 -10.67 -6.27
CA ASP A 290 2.35 -11.93 -6.03
C ASP A 290 3.23 -12.42 -7.20
N HIS A 291 3.48 -11.57 -8.19
CA HIS A 291 4.20 -11.95 -9.42
C HIS A 291 5.72 -11.86 -9.31
N GLU A 292 6.26 -11.27 -8.26
CA GLU A 292 7.70 -11.04 -8.13
C GLU A 292 8.48 -12.32 -7.86
N ILE A 293 7.86 -13.30 -7.18
CA ILE A 293 8.42 -14.62 -6.92
C ILE A 293 7.69 -15.64 -7.79
N ASP A 294 8.41 -16.45 -8.54
CA ASP A 294 7.83 -17.51 -9.38
C ASP A 294 7.36 -18.68 -8.52
N VAL A 295 6.24 -18.48 -7.84
CA VAL A 295 5.61 -19.49 -6.97
C VAL A 295 5.13 -20.66 -7.79
N ASN A 296 4.63 -20.43 -9.01
CA ASN A 296 4.17 -21.48 -9.89
C ASN A 296 5.29 -22.51 -10.20
N TRP A 297 6.53 -22.05 -10.34
CA TRP A 297 7.65 -22.94 -10.51
C TRP A 297 7.86 -23.88 -9.32
N LEU A 298 7.72 -23.37 -8.09
CA LEU A 298 7.79 -24.19 -6.87
C LEU A 298 6.68 -25.24 -6.82
N GLU A 299 5.46 -24.86 -7.19
CA GLU A 299 4.27 -25.70 -7.13
C GLU A 299 4.27 -26.78 -8.22
N THR A 300 4.84 -26.49 -9.39
CA THR A 300 4.74 -27.36 -10.56
C THR A 300 6.00 -28.16 -10.87
N THR A 301 7.13 -27.84 -10.23
CA THR A 301 8.39 -28.55 -10.48
C THR A 301 8.35 -29.96 -9.89
N PRO A 302 8.54 -31.01 -10.72
CA PRO A 302 8.51 -32.39 -10.23
C PRO A 302 9.55 -32.66 -9.13
N GLY A 303 9.10 -33.33 -8.07
CA GLY A 303 9.94 -33.73 -6.95
C GLY A 303 10.07 -32.68 -5.85
N ILE A 304 9.53 -31.49 -6.01
CA ILE A 304 9.38 -30.50 -4.93
C ILE A 304 8.13 -30.87 -4.13
N ILE A 305 8.24 -30.94 -2.80
CA ILE A 305 7.14 -31.27 -1.89
C ILE A 305 6.80 -30.04 -1.07
N GLU A 306 5.55 -29.59 -1.21
CA GLU A 306 5.00 -28.50 -0.41
C GLU A 306 4.44 -29.01 0.91
N THR A 307 4.73 -28.29 2.00
CA THR A 307 4.15 -28.53 3.31
C THR A 307 3.76 -27.21 3.96
N ASN A 308 2.48 -27.02 4.26
CA ASN A 308 2.06 -25.87 5.06
C ASN A 308 2.48 -26.09 6.52
N ILE A 309 3.33 -25.20 7.05
CA ILE A 309 3.82 -25.25 8.44
C ILE A 309 2.78 -24.63 9.39
N LYS A 310 2.29 -23.45 9.02
CA LYS A 310 1.25 -22.68 9.71
C LYS A 310 0.63 -21.69 8.71
N PRO A 311 -0.47 -21.03 9.04
CA PRO A 311 -1.07 -20.06 8.10
C PRO A 311 -0.03 -19.09 7.53
N GLN A 312 0.01 -18.96 6.21
CA GLN A 312 0.89 -18.08 5.44
C GLN A 312 2.41 -18.40 5.57
N VAL A 313 2.75 -19.64 5.93
CA VAL A 313 4.15 -20.12 6.00
C VAL A 313 4.20 -21.51 5.37
N ASP A 314 4.77 -21.61 4.18
CA ASP A 314 4.86 -22.83 3.39
C ASP A 314 6.31 -23.22 3.18
N LYS A 315 6.62 -24.50 3.39
CA LYS A 315 7.93 -25.11 3.13
C LYS A 315 7.87 -25.87 1.82
N PHE A 316 8.83 -25.64 0.95
CA PHE A 316 9.06 -26.38 -0.28
C PHE A 316 10.36 -27.17 -0.17
N GLU A 317 10.27 -28.50 -0.10
CA GLU A 317 11.41 -29.40 0.01
C GLU A 317 11.81 -29.94 -1.35
N PHE A 318 13.08 -29.76 -1.71
CA PHE A 318 13.67 -30.19 -2.97
C PHE A 318 14.12 -31.64 -2.91
N PRO A 319 14.31 -32.33 -4.06
CA PRO A 319 14.75 -33.73 -4.09
C PRO A 319 16.12 -34.01 -3.42
N ASP A 320 16.96 -33.00 -3.30
CA ASP A 320 18.27 -33.09 -2.61
C ASP A 320 18.17 -32.89 -1.08
N GLY A 321 16.96 -32.73 -0.54
CA GLY A 321 16.68 -32.52 0.88
C GLY A 321 16.76 -31.07 1.36
N LYS A 322 17.17 -30.14 0.49
CA LYS A 322 17.13 -28.72 0.77
C LYS A 322 15.70 -28.21 0.80
N SER A 323 15.41 -27.22 1.63
CA SER A 323 14.11 -26.59 1.72
C SER A 323 14.19 -25.08 1.52
N ILE A 324 13.10 -24.49 1.02
CA ILE A 324 12.85 -23.06 1.00
C ILE A 324 11.54 -22.79 1.75
N VAL A 325 11.50 -21.70 2.50
CA VAL A 325 10.30 -21.20 3.18
C VAL A 325 9.75 -20.01 2.44
N LEU A 326 8.50 -20.10 2.00
CA LEU A 326 7.77 -19.02 1.33
C LEU A 326 6.74 -18.42 2.28
N LEU A 327 6.76 -17.09 2.42
CA LEU A 327 5.81 -16.35 3.24
C LEU A 327 4.66 -15.79 2.39
N SER A 328 3.45 -15.87 2.91
CA SER A 328 2.21 -15.34 2.29
C SER A 328 2.02 -15.72 0.83
N ARG A 329 2.55 -16.87 0.41
CA ARG A 329 2.51 -17.37 -0.97
C ARG A 329 2.99 -16.33 -2.01
N GLY A 330 4.01 -15.55 -1.65
CA GLY A 330 4.54 -14.48 -2.49
C GLY A 330 3.72 -13.19 -2.50
N ARG A 331 2.63 -13.12 -1.76
CA ARG A 331 1.84 -11.89 -1.56
C ARG A 331 2.47 -11.02 -0.48
N LEU A 332 1.86 -9.87 -0.19
CA LEU A 332 2.34 -8.90 0.80
C LEU A 332 2.59 -9.53 2.18
N VAL A 333 3.86 -9.73 2.53
CA VAL A 333 4.27 -10.36 3.80
C VAL A 333 3.84 -9.58 5.02
N ASN A 334 3.84 -8.24 4.94
CA ASN A 334 3.45 -7.36 6.04
C ASN A 334 1.96 -7.43 6.39
N LEU A 335 1.12 -7.84 5.44
CA LEU A 335 -0.33 -8.01 5.62
C LEU A 335 -0.70 -9.49 5.80
N GLY A 336 -0.13 -10.39 5.02
CA GLY A 336 -0.42 -11.82 5.13
C GLY A 336 0.10 -12.44 6.42
N ASN A 337 1.28 -12.08 6.87
CA ASN A 337 1.91 -12.60 8.10
C ASN A 337 1.81 -11.65 9.30
N ALA A 338 1.34 -10.41 9.11
CA ALA A 338 1.17 -9.42 10.16
C ALA A 338 -0.11 -8.61 9.95
N THR A 339 -0.12 -7.33 10.31
CA THR A 339 -1.30 -6.46 10.28
C THR A 339 -1.14 -5.21 9.43
N GLY A 340 -0.06 -5.15 8.64
CA GLY A 340 0.22 -4.04 7.72
C GLY A 340 0.93 -2.86 8.37
N HIS A 341 0.78 -1.69 7.76
CA HIS A 341 1.44 -0.46 8.20
C HIS A 341 0.82 0.11 9.49
N SER A 342 1.63 0.85 10.24
CA SER A 342 1.20 1.54 11.46
C SER A 342 0.13 2.59 11.18
N SER A 343 -0.71 2.85 12.19
CA SER A 343 -1.83 3.79 12.07
C SER A 343 -1.39 5.20 11.70
N PHE A 344 -0.28 5.68 12.25
CA PHE A 344 0.20 7.03 11.97
C PHE A 344 0.57 7.23 10.49
N VAL A 345 1.30 6.29 9.90
CA VAL A 345 1.67 6.38 8.48
C VAL A 345 0.45 6.20 7.56
N MET A 346 -0.49 5.34 7.93
CA MET A 346 -1.74 5.21 7.19
C MET A 346 -2.63 6.45 7.31
N SER A 347 -2.52 7.21 8.40
CA SER A 347 -3.16 8.52 8.50
C SER A 347 -2.63 9.50 7.45
N THR A 348 -1.32 9.53 7.18
CA THR A 348 -0.77 10.39 6.11
C THR A 348 -1.32 9.99 4.74
N SER A 349 -1.35 8.71 4.45
CA SER A 349 -1.88 8.15 3.21
C SER A 349 -3.40 8.41 3.05
N PHE A 350 -4.18 8.07 4.06
CA PHE A 350 -5.64 8.15 4.00
C PHE A 350 -6.18 9.58 4.11
N THR A 351 -5.44 10.49 4.72
CA THR A 351 -5.77 11.93 4.65
C THR A 351 -5.70 12.43 3.21
N ASN A 352 -4.67 12.01 2.46
CA ASN A 352 -4.60 12.25 1.01
C ASN A 352 -5.80 11.65 0.27
N GLN A 353 -6.21 10.42 0.61
CA GLN A 353 -7.38 9.77 -0.02
C GLN A 353 -8.67 10.56 0.20
N VAL A 354 -8.94 10.99 1.43
CA VAL A 354 -10.15 11.78 1.73
C VAL A 354 -10.14 13.10 0.98
N LEU A 355 -9.01 13.81 0.94
CA LEU A 355 -8.87 15.06 0.18
C LEU A 355 -9.07 14.83 -1.32
N ALA A 356 -8.53 13.73 -1.85
CA ALA A 356 -8.73 13.34 -3.25
C ALA A 356 -10.21 13.04 -3.56
N GLN A 357 -10.89 12.29 -2.71
CA GLN A 357 -12.32 11.99 -2.88
C GLN A 357 -13.18 13.27 -2.83
N MET A 358 -12.86 14.21 -1.94
CA MET A 358 -13.54 15.49 -1.88
C MET A 358 -13.33 16.30 -3.17
N ALA A 359 -12.11 16.40 -3.69
CA ALA A 359 -11.79 17.12 -4.92
C ALA A 359 -12.48 16.49 -6.15
N LEU A 360 -12.49 15.17 -6.26
CA LEU A 360 -13.20 14.45 -7.32
C LEU A 360 -14.71 14.68 -7.26
N TYR A 361 -15.29 14.60 -6.06
CA TYR A 361 -16.73 14.78 -5.89
C TYR A 361 -17.19 16.20 -6.20
N GLU A 362 -16.41 17.20 -5.81
CA GLU A 362 -16.62 18.60 -6.14
C GLU A 362 -16.52 18.88 -7.65
N GLY A 363 -15.78 18.05 -8.38
CA GLY A 363 -15.56 18.21 -9.82
C GLY A 363 -14.47 19.25 -10.16
N SER A 364 -13.54 19.50 -9.24
CA SER A 364 -12.44 20.44 -9.42
C SER A 364 -11.19 19.81 -10.08
N VAL A 365 -11.23 18.50 -10.39
CA VAL A 365 -10.11 17.74 -10.96
C VAL A 365 -10.21 17.71 -12.48
N ALA A 366 -9.12 18.05 -13.17
CA ALA A 366 -9.03 17.95 -14.62
C ALA A 366 -9.03 16.49 -15.10
N ASP A 367 -9.43 16.28 -16.38
CA ASP A 367 -9.37 14.97 -17.01
C ASP A 367 -7.95 14.37 -17.00
N GLY A 368 -7.88 13.06 -17.07
CA GLY A 368 -6.64 12.30 -16.99
C GLY A 368 -6.18 12.05 -15.56
N VAL A 369 -4.90 11.73 -15.41
CA VAL A 369 -4.29 11.41 -14.10
C VAL A 369 -3.64 12.66 -13.52
N GLN A 370 -4.07 13.05 -12.33
CA GLN A 370 -3.59 14.23 -11.61
C GLN A 370 -2.96 13.83 -10.27
N VAL A 371 -2.08 14.67 -9.74
CA VAL A 371 -1.54 14.55 -8.37
C VAL A 371 -2.12 15.71 -7.55
N LEU A 372 -2.36 15.50 -6.26
CA LEU A 372 -2.79 16.59 -5.37
C LEU A 372 -1.73 17.70 -5.32
N SER A 373 -2.18 18.94 -5.16
CA SER A 373 -1.29 20.11 -5.14
C SER A 373 -0.27 20.04 -4.00
N LYS A 374 0.86 20.72 -4.17
CA LYS A 374 1.88 20.85 -3.12
C LYS A 374 1.32 21.49 -1.83
N GLU A 375 0.35 22.39 -1.98
CA GLU A 375 -0.33 23.01 -0.84
C GLU A 375 -1.10 21.98 -0.01
N LEU A 376 -1.82 21.05 -0.65
CA LEU A 376 -2.52 19.97 0.04
C LEU A 376 -1.55 18.96 0.66
N ASP A 377 -0.47 18.65 -0.04
CA ASP A 377 0.59 17.76 0.48
C ASP A 377 1.23 18.34 1.77
N GLU A 378 1.54 19.64 1.77
CA GLU A 378 2.02 20.34 2.99
C GLU A 378 0.96 20.38 4.09
N GLU A 379 -0.31 20.55 3.76
CA GLU A 379 -1.40 20.52 4.74
C GLU A 379 -1.50 19.16 5.42
N VAL A 380 -1.40 18.06 4.68
CA VAL A 380 -1.32 16.71 5.26
C VAL A 380 -0.17 16.62 6.25
N ALA A 381 1.02 17.11 5.90
CA ALA A 381 2.14 17.15 6.82
C ALA A 381 1.85 17.97 8.07
N ARG A 382 1.25 19.17 7.94
CA ARG A 382 0.89 20.04 9.07
C ARG A 382 -0.06 19.37 10.05
N LEU A 383 -1.04 18.61 9.56
CA LEU A 383 -1.99 17.86 10.40
C LEU A 383 -1.29 16.80 11.26
N HIS A 384 -0.16 16.29 10.82
CA HIS A 384 0.56 15.21 11.50
C HIS A 384 1.68 15.69 12.41
N ILE A 385 2.42 16.75 12.03
CA ILE A 385 3.55 17.23 12.84
C ILE A 385 3.15 17.74 14.22
N ALA A 386 1.94 18.27 14.38
CA ALA A 386 1.41 18.69 15.67
C ALA A 386 1.29 17.52 16.66
N HIS A 387 0.97 16.33 16.17
CA HIS A 387 0.89 15.10 16.97
C HIS A 387 2.26 14.64 17.51
N LEU A 388 3.32 14.99 16.80
CA LEU A 388 4.71 14.65 17.15
C LEU A 388 5.43 15.76 17.93
N ASP A 389 4.72 16.80 18.36
CA ASP A 389 5.28 18.00 19.03
C ASP A 389 6.41 18.68 18.22
N VAL A 390 6.31 18.62 16.89
CA VAL A 390 7.28 19.25 15.97
C VAL A 390 7.05 20.75 15.91
N LYS A 391 8.12 21.52 16.05
CA LYS A 391 8.12 22.98 15.95
C LYS A 391 8.83 23.43 14.68
N LEU A 392 8.09 24.08 13.80
CA LEU A 392 8.65 24.60 12.55
C LEU A 392 9.31 25.96 12.77
N THR A 393 10.46 26.16 12.13
CA THR A 393 11.04 27.50 11.95
C THR A 393 10.14 28.30 11.01
N LYS A 394 9.96 29.58 11.30
CA LYS A 394 9.17 30.50 10.46
C LYS A 394 10.10 31.37 9.64
N LEU A 395 9.81 31.55 8.36
CA LEU A 395 10.50 32.53 7.53
C LEU A 395 10.09 33.94 7.93
N SER A 396 11.06 34.87 7.97
CA SER A 396 10.76 36.29 7.95
C SER A 396 10.31 36.73 6.55
N ASP A 397 9.70 37.92 6.48
CA ASP A 397 9.31 38.49 5.19
C ASP A 397 10.52 38.69 4.27
N ASP A 398 11.63 39.17 4.80
CA ASP A 398 12.88 39.35 4.05
C ASP A 398 13.44 38.01 3.52
N GLN A 399 13.34 36.96 4.29
CA GLN A 399 13.74 35.60 3.85
C GLN A 399 12.83 35.04 2.77
N ALA A 400 11.51 35.22 2.91
CA ALA A 400 10.52 34.81 1.93
C ALA A 400 10.72 35.56 0.61
N ASP A 401 10.94 36.89 0.66
CA ASP A 401 11.24 37.71 -0.50
C ASP A 401 12.53 37.29 -1.20
N TYR A 402 13.59 36.99 -0.43
CA TYR A 402 14.86 36.50 -0.97
C TYR A 402 14.70 35.16 -1.71
N LEU A 403 13.88 34.26 -1.18
CA LEU A 403 13.60 32.96 -1.79
C LEU A 403 12.56 33.04 -2.90
N GLY A 404 11.82 34.14 -3.02
CA GLY A 404 10.73 34.28 -3.99
C GLY A 404 9.53 33.36 -3.72
N ILE A 405 9.26 33.06 -2.43
CA ILE A 405 8.15 32.18 -2.01
C ILE A 405 7.30 32.86 -0.94
N SER A 406 6.09 32.33 -0.72
CA SER A 406 5.26 32.77 0.42
C SER A 406 5.87 32.33 1.76
N ALA A 407 5.86 33.19 2.77
CA ALA A 407 6.27 32.84 4.13
C ALA A 407 5.40 31.72 4.76
N LYS A 408 4.23 31.44 4.18
CA LYS A 408 3.29 30.38 4.62
C LYS A 408 3.36 29.11 3.80
N GLY A 409 4.17 29.07 2.74
CA GLY A 409 4.25 27.96 1.78
C GLY A 409 3.33 28.18 0.56
N PRO A 410 3.30 27.23 -0.38
CA PRO A 410 4.14 26.04 -0.40
C PRO A 410 5.62 26.37 -0.51
N PHE A 411 6.46 25.59 0.22
CA PHE A 411 7.91 25.87 0.31
C PHE A 411 8.72 25.27 -0.84
N LYS A 412 8.11 24.39 -1.61
CA LYS A 412 8.72 23.75 -2.77
C LYS A 412 7.78 23.84 -3.98
N PRO A 413 8.33 23.90 -5.21
CA PRO A 413 7.51 23.89 -6.42
C PRO A 413 6.79 22.55 -6.62
N GLU A 414 5.73 22.54 -7.42
CA GLU A 414 4.88 21.36 -7.68
C GLU A 414 5.65 20.11 -8.11
N HIS A 415 6.70 20.27 -8.91
CA HIS A 415 7.51 19.16 -9.44
C HIS A 415 8.52 18.57 -8.44
N TYR A 416 8.71 19.18 -7.27
CA TYR A 416 9.71 18.72 -6.30
C TYR A 416 9.24 17.45 -5.58
N ARG A 417 10.10 16.44 -5.48
CA ARG A 417 9.80 15.10 -4.94
C ARG A 417 10.79 14.66 -3.85
N TYR A 418 11.14 15.45 -2.90
CA TYR A 418 11.94 15.21 -1.68
C TYR A 418 12.90 14.01 -1.70
#